data_20a47ad7307ba4a5cdd2d494ab196070
#
_entry.id   20a47ad7307ba4a5cdd2d494ab196070
#
_cell.length_a   1.000
_cell.length_b   1.000
_cell.length_c   1.000
_cell.angle_alpha   90.00
_cell.angle_beta   90.00
_cell.angle_gamma   90.00
#
_symmetry.space_group_name_H-M   'P 1'
#
loop_
_entity.id
_entity.type
_entity.pdbx_description
1 polymer ?
#
loop_
_entity_poly.entity_id
_entity_poly.type
_entity_poly.pdbx_seq_one_letter_code
_entity_poly.pdbx_strand_id
1 'polypeptide(L)'
;MQEIIFADGSKEHLWNTFGEEQIDLDVTKQVTMDFIQKTIENLASNGCDLIRLDAFAYAIKKLDTNDFFVEPEIWDLLDKVRDMAAAAGAELLPEIHEHYTIQFKIADHDYYVYDFALPMVTLHALYSGRTHQLAKWLKMSPMKQFTTLDTHDGIGVVDVKDILTDEEIDFASNELYKVGANVKRKYSSAEYNNLDIYQINSTYYSALGDDDQKYFLARLIQVFAPGIPQVYYVGFLAGKNDLELLESTKEGRNINRHYYSSEEIAQEVERPIVKALLSLFTYRNQSPAFDLDGGIEVATPDENSLVITRFNADKSVVSEATINLKDLTYSVLENGQQVEFS
;
A
#
# COMPACT_ATOMS: atom_id res chain seq x y z
N MET A 1 18.63 -16.58 13.79
CA MET A 1 18.81 -18.01 13.39
C MET A 1 18.31 -18.89 14.52
N GLN A 2 17.61 -19.96 14.19
CA GLN A 2 17.03 -20.93 15.14
C GLN A 2 17.82 -22.24 15.06
N GLU A 3 18.23 -22.79 16.22
CA GLU A 3 18.81 -24.14 16.26
C GLU A 3 17.71 -25.19 16.15
N ILE A 4 17.84 -26.10 15.19
CA ILE A 4 16.95 -27.25 15.03
C ILE A 4 17.75 -28.52 15.32
N ILE A 5 17.15 -29.43 16.10
CA ILE A 5 17.70 -30.75 16.40
C ILE A 5 16.90 -31.79 15.61
N PHE A 6 17.57 -32.50 14.71
CA PHE A 6 16.96 -33.55 13.92
C PHE A 6 16.78 -34.84 14.72
N ALA A 7 15.97 -35.77 14.23
CA ALA A 7 15.68 -37.03 14.88
C ALA A 7 16.93 -37.92 15.11
N ASP A 8 17.97 -37.76 14.31
CA ASP A 8 19.28 -38.44 14.45
C ASP A 8 20.24 -37.77 15.46
N GLY A 9 19.79 -36.64 16.09
CA GLY A 9 20.55 -35.87 17.04
C GLY A 9 21.48 -34.82 16.42
N SER A 10 21.54 -34.72 15.09
CA SER A 10 22.28 -33.64 14.42
C SER A 10 21.62 -32.28 14.66
N LYS A 11 22.41 -31.22 14.66
CA LYS A 11 21.99 -29.86 14.93
C LYS A 11 22.34 -28.96 13.75
N GLU A 12 21.37 -28.17 13.32
CA GLU A 12 21.53 -27.17 12.26
C GLU A 12 20.95 -25.83 12.70
N HIS A 13 21.47 -24.74 12.12
CA HIS A 13 20.94 -23.40 12.31
C HIS A 13 20.17 -22.97 11.07
N LEU A 14 18.88 -22.72 11.24
CA LEU A 14 18.02 -22.22 10.17
C LEU A 14 17.85 -20.71 10.28
N TRP A 15 17.74 -20.07 9.13
CA TRP A 15 17.47 -18.65 9.06
C TRP A 15 15.97 -18.37 9.17
N ASN A 16 15.61 -17.43 10.04
CA ASN A 16 14.24 -16.98 10.27
C ASN A 16 14.26 -15.45 10.33
N THR A 17 13.66 -14.76 9.38
CA THR A 17 13.61 -13.30 9.38
C THR A 17 12.47 -12.79 10.27
N PHE A 18 11.29 -13.39 10.18
CA PHE A 18 10.07 -12.87 10.80
C PHE A 18 9.60 -13.66 12.02
N GLY A 19 9.70 -14.98 12.02
CA GLY A 19 9.23 -15.80 13.12
C GLY A 19 9.79 -17.22 13.11
N GLU A 20 9.72 -17.90 14.24
CA GLU A 20 10.27 -19.25 14.41
C GLU A 20 9.67 -20.28 13.44
N GLU A 21 8.41 -20.07 13.03
CA GLU A 21 7.70 -20.96 12.10
C GLU A 21 7.91 -20.59 10.61
N GLN A 22 8.56 -19.45 10.34
CA GLN A 22 8.80 -18.93 8.99
C GLN A 22 10.26 -19.11 8.62
N ILE A 23 10.62 -20.30 8.15
CA ILE A 23 11.99 -20.62 7.73
C ILE A 23 12.24 -20.01 6.35
N ASP A 24 13.33 -19.23 6.24
CA ASP A 24 13.74 -18.61 5.00
C ASP A 24 14.34 -19.65 4.03
N LEU A 25 13.97 -19.56 2.76
CA LEU A 25 14.50 -20.43 1.72
C LEU A 25 15.91 -19.97 1.29
N ASP A 26 16.80 -20.92 1.05
CA ASP A 26 18.11 -20.64 0.47
C ASP A 26 17.97 -20.50 -1.07
N VAL A 27 17.83 -19.25 -1.54
CA VAL A 27 17.66 -18.94 -2.97
C VAL A 27 18.92 -19.18 -3.80
N THR A 28 20.04 -19.55 -3.20
CA THR A 28 21.26 -19.94 -3.93
C THR A 28 21.19 -21.39 -4.43
N LYS A 29 20.25 -22.19 -3.93
CA LYS A 29 20.10 -23.61 -4.28
C LYS A 29 19.16 -23.80 -5.47
N GLN A 30 19.57 -24.65 -6.40
CA GLN A 30 18.77 -24.97 -7.59
C GLN A 30 17.39 -25.54 -7.22
N VAL A 31 17.30 -26.38 -6.18
CA VAL A 31 16.04 -26.95 -5.71
C VAL A 31 15.05 -25.88 -5.27
N THR A 32 15.53 -24.79 -4.66
CA THR A 32 14.70 -23.64 -4.29
C THR A 32 14.22 -22.89 -5.52
N MET A 33 15.10 -22.65 -6.48
CA MET A 33 14.73 -21.97 -7.73
C MET A 33 13.74 -22.80 -8.56
N ASP A 34 13.90 -24.13 -8.60
CA ASP A 34 12.95 -25.04 -9.24
C ASP A 34 11.58 -25.02 -8.55
N PHE A 35 11.55 -24.87 -7.22
CA PHE A 35 10.31 -24.72 -6.46
C PHE A 35 9.63 -23.39 -6.77
N ILE A 36 10.38 -22.28 -6.81
CA ILE A 36 9.87 -20.96 -7.16
C ILE A 36 9.30 -20.97 -8.58
N GLN A 37 10.02 -21.52 -9.54
CA GLN A 37 9.57 -21.64 -10.93
C GLN A 37 8.25 -22.41 -11.03
N LYS A 38 8.15 -23.58 -10.41
CA LYS A 38 6.90 -24.38 -10.41
C LYS A 38 5.75 -23.65 -9.75
N THR A 39 6.01 -22.88 -8.71
CA THR A 39 4.99 -22.06 -8.03
C THR A 39 4.47 -20.97 -8.97
N ILE A 40 5.36 -20.25 -9.67
CA ILE A 40 5.00 -19.25 -10.67
C ILE A 40 4.18 -19.86 -11.82
N GLU A 41 4.66 -20.97 -12.38
CA GLU A 41 3.97 -21.70 -13.45
C GLU A 41 2.56 -22.15 -13.03
N ASN A 42 2.42 -22.64 -11.79
CA ASN A 42 1.11 -23.02 -11.24
C ASN A 42 0.18 -21.81 -11.08
N LEU A 43 0.67 -20.68 -10.56
CA LEU A 43 -0.13 -19.47 -10.41
C LEU A 43 -0.59 -18.93 -11.77
N ALA A 44 0.33 -18.80 -12.72
CA ALA A 44 0.03 -18.31 -14.06
C ALA A 44 -0.95 -19.24 -14.81
N SER A 45 -0.77 -20.58 -14.73
CA SER A 45 -1.68 -21.56 -15.36
C SER A 45 -3.11 -21.52 -14.79
N ASN A 46 -3.29 -20.95 -13.59
CA ASN A 46 -4.58 -20.70 -12.97
C ASN A 46 -5.11 -19.27 -13.20
N GLY A 47 -4.51 -18.51 -14.12
CA GLY A 47 -4.99 -17.18 -14.54
C GLY A 47 -4.46 -16.03 -13.70
N CYS A 48 -3.31 -16.19 -13.04
CA CYS A 48 -2.66 -15.10 -12.33
C CYS A 48 -1.78 -14.31 -13.30
N ASP A 49 -2.15 -13.05 -13.59
CA ASP A 49 -1.38 -12.16 -14.47
C ASP A 49 -0.30 -11.38 -13.72
N LEU A 50 -0.46 -11.17 -12.40
CA LEU A 50 0.48 -10.44 -11.57
C LEU A 50 0.76 -11.19 -10.27
N ILE A 51 2.03 -11.45 -9.98
CA ILE A 51 2.48 -12.18 -8.79
C ILE A 51 3.17 -11.24 -7.82
N ARG A 52 2.59 -11.09 -6.62
CA ARG A 52 3.21 -10.33 -5.53
C ARG A 52 4.30 -11.18 -4.86
N LEU A 53 5.48 -10.62 -4.74
CA LEU A 53 6.61 -11.20 -4.01
C LEU A 53 6.67 -10.59 -2.60
N ASP A 54 6.15 -11.32 -1.62
CA ASP A 54 6.06 -10.90 -0.23
C ASP A 54 7.45 -10.71 0.38
N ALA A 55 7.66 -9.59 1.09
CA ALA A 55 8.90 -9.27 1.82
C ALA A 55 10.20 -9.53 1.03
N PHE A 56 10.16 -9.27 -0.29
CA PHE A 56 11.23 -9.66 -1.21
C PHE A 56 12.61 -9.08 -0.84
N ALA A 57 12.64 -7.89 -0.22
CA ALA A 57 13.89 -7.26 0.21
C ALA A 57 14.75 -8.15 1.13
N TYR A 58 14.13 -9.11 1.81
CA TYR A 58 14.81 -10.04 2.72
C TYR A 58 15.19 -11.38 2.07
N ALA A 59 15.00 -11.56 0.77
CA ALA A 59 15.25 -12.84 0.10
C ALA A 59 16.72 -13.26 0.08
N ILE A 60 17.66 -12.30 0.05
CA ILE A 60 19.10 -12.57 0.07
C ILE A 60 19.60 -12.60 1.52
N LYS A 61 20.27 -13.72 1.89
CA LYS A 61 20.91 -13.88 3.18
C LYS A 61 22.42 -13.81 3.01
N LYS A 62 23.08 -12.88 3.70
CA LYS A 62 24.51 -12.66 3.62
C LYS A 62 25.06 -12.26 4.98
N LEU A 63 25.96 -13.08 5.53
CA LEU A 63 26.61 -12.79 6.81
C LEU A 63 27.26 -11.40 6.80
N ASP A 64 27.25 -10.75 7.94
CA ASP A 64 27.77 -9.40 8.14
C ASP A 64 27.04 -8.28 7.38
N THR A 65 25.80 -8.52 6.95
CA THR A 65 24.88 -7.51 6.41
C THR A 65 23.63 -7.38 7.28
N ASN A 66 22.77 -6.40 6.98
CA ASN A 66 21.44 -6.28 7.59
C ASN A 66 20.37 -7.17 6.91
N ASP A 67 20.78 -7.99 5.92
CA ASP A 67 19.90 -8.85 5.11
C ASP A 67 18.71 -8.16 4.47
N PHE A 68 18.75 -6.85 4.31
CA PHE A 68 17.73 -6.06 3.66
C PHE A 68 18.27 -5.44 2.37
N PHE A 69 17.62 -5.74 1.26
CA PHE A 69 17.95 -5.24 -0.08
C PHE A 69 19.43 -5.34 -0.43
N VAL A 70 20.00 -6.53 -0.21
CA VAL A 70 21.46 -6.79 -0.37
C VAL A 70 21.84 -6.74 -1.85
N GLU A 71 22.55 -5.68 -2.25
CA GLU A 71 23.04 -5.47 -3.60
C GLU A 71 24.46 -6.01 -3.79
N PRO A 72 24.80 -6.51 -5.01
CA PRO A 72 23.95 -6.60 -6.21
C PRO A 72 23.06 -7.83 -6.27
N GLU A 73 23.18 -8.76 -5.34
CA GLU A 73 22.59 -10.10 -5.39
C GLU A 73 21.05 -10.06 -5.46
N ILE A 74 20.41 -9.04 -4.87
CA ILE A 74 18.94 -8.89 -4.92
C ILE A 74 18.44 -8.67 -6.35
N TRP A 75 19.21 -7.92 -7.16
CA TRP A 75 18.87 -7.67 -8.56
C TRP A 75 19.00 -8.93 -9.41
N ASP A 76 20.08 -9.71 -9.20
CA ASP A 76 20.30 -10.97 -9.89
C ASP A 76 19.16 -11.97 -9.62
N LEU A 77 18.65 -11.98 -8.38
CA LEU A 77 17.51 -12.82 -7.99
C LEU A 77 16.22 -12.30 -8.63
N LEU A 78 15.96 -11.00 -8.54
CA LEU A 78 14.75 -10.38 -9.07
C LEU A 78 14.63 -10.58 -10.58
N ASP A 79 15.73 -10.40 -11.33
CA ASP A 79 15.77 -10.63 -12.76
C ASP A 79 15.51 -12.09 -13.13
N LYS A 80 16.10 -13.06 -12.40
CA LYS A 80 15.81 -14.48 -12.60
C LYS A 80 14.34 -14.82 -12.38
N VAL A 81 13.75 -14.29 -11.31
CA VAL A 81 12.32 -14.55 -11.00
C VAL A 81 11.42 -13.86 -12.03
N ARG A 82 11.81 -12.65 -12.52
CA ARG A 82 11.11 -11.98 -13.61
C ARG A 82 11.11 -12.79 -14.89
N ASP A 83 12.26 -13.37 -15.27
CA ASP A 83 12.35 -14.19 -16.46
C ASP A 83 11.46 -15.44 -16.37
N MET A 84 11.38 -16.07 -15.19
CA MET A 84 10.45 -17.18 -14.92
C MET A 84 8.98 -16.75 -15.06
N ALA A 85 8.61 -15.60 -14.48
CA ALA A 85 7.26 -15.07 -14.55
C ALA A 85 6.86 -14.69 -15.99
N ALA A 86 7.74 -14.00 -16.71
CA ALA A 86 7.52 -13.62 -18.11
C ALA A 86 7.36 -14.86 -19.02
N ALA A 87 8.17 -15.92 -18.82
CA ALA A 87 8.02 -17.17 -19.53
C ALA A 87 6.67 -17.86 -19.29
N ALA A 88 6.08 -17.65 -18.10
CA ALA A 88 4.76 -18.15 -17.74
C ALA A 88 3.61 -17.20 -18.12
N GLY A 89 3.91 -15.99 -18.63
CA GLY A 89 2.92 -14.98 -19.01
C GLY A 89 2.42 -14.10 -17.87
N ALA A 90 3.19 -14.00 -16.78
CA ALA A 90 2.86 -13.16 -15.62
C ALA A 90 3.89 -12.05 -15.39
N GLU A 91 3.49 -11.00 -14.69
CA GLU A 91 4.35 -9.92 -14.20
C GLU A 91 4.60 -10.01 -12.69
N LEU A 92 5.56 -9.27 -12.19
CA LEU A 92 5.94 -9.27 -10.77
C LEU A 92 5.63 -7.93 -10.08
N LEU A 93 5.27 -8.04 -8.80
CA LEU A 93 5.11 -6.92 -7.89
C LEU A 93 5.88 -7.21 -6.60
N PRO A 94 7.16 -6.83 -6.50
CA PRO A 94 7.91 -6.98 -5.25
C PRO A 94 7.37 -6.04 -4.17
N GLU A 95 7.11 -6.60 -3.00
CA GLU A 95 6.68 -5.84 -1.84
C GLU A 95 7.88 -5.50 -0.97
N ILE A 96 8.12 -4.19 -0.82
CA ILE A 96 9.24 -3.64 -0.07
C ILE A 96 8.76 -2.39 0.67
N HIS A 97 8.72 -2.48 2.00
CA HIS A 97 8.45 -1.37 2.88
C HIS A 97 9.76 -0.72 3.32
N GLU A 98 10.10 0.42 2.74
CA GLU A 98 11.29 1.20 3.07
C GLU A 98 11.14 2.62 2.51
N HIS A 99 12.13 3.47 2.74
CA HIS A 99 12.22 4.79 2.16
C HIS A 99 11.88 4.79 0.66
N TYR A 100 11.05 5.71 0.21
CA TYR A 100 10.50 5.74 -1.16
C TYR A 100 11.54 5.68 -2.28
N THR A 101 12.79 6.07 -2.03
CA THR A 101 13.88 5.99 -3.02
C THR A 101 14.16 4.56 -3.47
N ILE A 102 13.92 3.55 -2.63
CA ILE A 102 14.03 2.14 -3.02
C ILE A 102 12.94 1.79 -4.02
N GLN A 103 11.71 2.25 -3.79
CA GLN A 103 10.58 2.05 -4.72
C GLN A 103 10.90 2.67 -6.09
N PHE A 104 11.43 3.90 -6.12
CA PHE A 104 11.82 4.56 -7.37
C PHE A 104 12.91 3.79 -8.10
N LYS A 105 13.93 3.31 -7.36
CA LYS A 105 14.99 2.49 -7.93
C LYS A 105 14.45 1.21 -8.60
N ILE A 106 13.45 0.56 -8.00
CA ILE A 106 12.79 -0.63 -8.56
C ILE A 106 11.91 -0.25 -9.77
N ALA A 107 11.19 0.86 -9.69
CA ALA A 107 10.39 1.37 -10.81
C ALA A 107 11.26 1.74 -12.02
N ASP A 108 12.45 2.33 -11.80
CA ASP A 108 13.42 2.64 -12.86
C ASP A 108 13.97 1.39 -13.58
N HIS A 109 13.86 0.21 -12.95
CA HIS A 109 14.15 -1.09 -13.56
C HIS A 109 12.94 -1.77 -14.20
N ASP A 110 11.86 -0.99 -14.43
CA ASP A 110 10.62 -1.42 -15.09
C ASP A 110 9.82 -2.49 -14.34
N TYR A 111 9.90 -2.52 -13.01
CA TYR A 111 9.01 -3.32 -12.17
C TYR A 111 7.80 -2.52 -11.69
N TYR A 112 6.68 -3.19 -11.44
CA TYR A 112 5.63 -2.62 -10.60
C TYR A 112 6.14 -2.42 -9.19
N VAL A 113 5.69 -1.35 -8.53
CA VAL A 113 6.00 -1.06 -7.13
C VAL A 113 4.73 -0.74 -6.35
N TYR A 114 4.81 -0.78 -5.03
CA TYR A 114 3.77 -0.24 -4.16
C TYR A 114 4.03 1.22 -3.85
N ASP A 115 2.96 2.02 -3.77
CA ASP A 115 2.99 3.34 -3.15
C ASP A 115 2.54 3.24 -1.70
N PHE A 116 3.47 3.06 -0.79
CA PHE A 116 3.22 3.03 0.66
C PHE A 116 3.36 4.41 1.31
N ALA A 117 3.77 5.43 0.57
CA ALA A 117 3.84 6.81 1.07
C ALA A 117 2.48 7.53 0.97
N LEU A 118 1.70 7.24 -0.05
CA LEU A 118 0.40 7.89 -0.30
C LEU A 118 -0.53 7.88 0.92
N PRO A 119 -0.65 6.79 1.70
CA PRO A 119 -1.54 6.76 2.86
C PRO A 119 -1.25 7.89 3.86
N MET A 120 -0.01 8.00 4.32
CA MET A 120 0.37 8.99 5.33
C MET A 120 0.37 10.41 4.78
N VAL A 121 0.82 10.61 3.53
CA VAL A 121 0.79 11.94 2.87
C VAL A 121 -0.65 12.43 2.68
N THR A 122 -1.58 11.54 2.35
CA THR A 122 -3.01 11.86 2.22
C THR A 122 -3.64 12.17 3.59
N LEU A 123 -3.31 11.41 4.65
CA LEU A 123 -3.76 11.72 6.01
C LEU A 123 -3.25 13.08 6.47
N HIS A 124 -1.95 13.35 6.28
CA HIS A 124 -1.39 14.68 6.59
C HIS A 124 -2.15 15.80 5.88
N ALA A 125 -2.44 15.64 4.59
CA ALA A 125 -3.16 16.63 3.80
C ALA A 125 -4.60 16.86 4.34
N LEU A 126 -5.34 15.78 4.63
CA LEU A 126 -6.71 15.86 5.17
C LEU A 126 -6.77 16.39 6.60
N TYR A 127 -5.78 16.11 7.45
CA TYR A 127 -5.73 16.62 8.81
C TYR A 127 -5.32 18.11 8.88
N SER A 128 -4.34 18.51 8.06
CA SER A 128 -3.81 19.88 8.04
C SER A 128 -4.62 20.83 7.16
N GLY A 129 -5.40 20.29 6.22
CA GLY A 129 -6.04 21.05 5.13
C GLY A 129 -5.07 21.54 4.06
N ARG A 130 -3.80 21.09 4.06
CA ARG A 130 -2.73 21.58 3.18
C ARG A 130 -2.43 20.59 2.07
N THR A 131 -2.34 21.08 0.84
CA THR A 131 -2.20 20.24 -0.36
C THR A 131 -0.77 20.06 -0.85
N HIS A 132 0.17 20.90 -0.38
CA HIS A 132 1.51 21.03 -0.97
C HIS A 132 2.31 19.72 -1.02
N GLN A 133 2.41 19.00 0.10
CA GLN A 133 3.18 17.75 0.18
C GLN A 133 2.54 16.65 -0.67
N LEU A 134 1.21 16.56 -0.63
CA LEU A 134 0.47 15.61 -1.46
C LEU A 134 0.67 15.90 -2.95
N ALA A 135 0.56 17.16 -3.37
CA ALA A 135 0.80 17.55 -4.77
C ALA A 135 2.24 17.26 -5.21
N LYS A 136 3.23 17.49 -4.34
CA LYS A 136 4.63 17.12 -4.60
C LYS A 136 4.77 15.63 -4.83
N TRP A 137 4.18 14.81 -3.94
CA TRP A 137 4.21 13.35 -4.05
C TRP A 137 3.57 12.86 -5.33
N LEU A 138 2.34 13.30 -5.66
CA LEU A 138 1.64 12.90 -6.87
C LEU A 138 2.40 13.25 -8.16
N LYS A 139 3.17 14.34 -8.19
CA LYS A 139 4.00 14.74 -9.35
C LYS A 139 5.22 13.86 -9.56
N MET A 140 5.77 13.29 -8.49
CA MET A 140 7.02 12.53 -8.56
C MET A 140 6.80 11.02 -8.59
N SER A 141 5.60 10.55 -8.21
CA SER A 141 5.26 9.12 -8.18
C SER A 141 5.26 8.49 -9.58
N PRO A 142 5.76 7.25 -9.73
CA PRO A 142 5.76 6.56 -11.02
C PRO A 142 4.35 6.14 -11.45
N MET A 143 4.12 5.98 -12.77
CA MET A 143 2.85 5.48 -13.29
C MET A 143 2.71 3.96 -13.14
N LYS A 144 3.83 3.21 -13.16
CA LYS A 144 3.83 1.75 -13.01
C LYS A 144 3.88 1.37 -11.54
N GLN A 145 2.78 1.61 -10.81
CA GLN A 145 2.67 1.32 -9.38
C GLN A 145 1.26 0.93 -8.95
N PHE A 146 1.17 0.32 -7.77
CA PHE A 146 -0.08 0.08 -7.06
C PHE A 146 -0.19 1.05 -5.89
N THR A 147 -1.19 1.94 -5.94
CA THR A 147 -1.46 2.86 -4.83
C THR A 147 -2.30 2.18 -3.78
N THR A 148 -1.95 2.36 -2.52
CA THR A 148 -2.72 1.86 -1.37
C THR A 148 -3.11 3.02 -0.46
N LEU A 149 -4.21 2.92 0.27
CA LEU A 149 -4.47 3.72 1.47
C LEU A 149 -4.45 2.82 2.71
N ASP A 150 -4.91 1.60 2.56
CA ASP A 150 -4.94 0.56 3.57
C ASP A 150 -4.53 -0.79 2.99
N THR A 151 -3.99 -1.62 3.85
CA THR A 151 -3.62 -3.00 3.57
C THR A 151 -3.96 -3.87 4.79
N HIS A 152 -3.59 -5.15 4.77
CA HIS A 152 -3.65 -6.02 5.94
C HIS A 152 -2.58 -5.68 7.00
N ASP A 153 -1.64 -4.80 6.67
CA ASP A 153 -0.62 -4.25 7.56
C ASP A 153 -1.03 -2.86 8.08
N GLY A 154 -0.13 -2.18 8.77
CA GLY A 154 -0.37 -0.81 9.23
C GLY A 154 -0.09 0.25 8.17
N ILE A 155 -0.42 1.49 8.49
CA ILE A 155 -0.08 2.68 7.71
C ILE A 155 1.40 2.96 7.91
N GLY A 156 2.17 2.98 6.82
CA GLY A 156 3.61 3.20 6.85
C GLY A 156 3.99 4.61 7.31
N VAL A 157 5.01 4.70 8.16
CA VAL A 157 5.57 5.97 8.63
C VAL A 157 6.97 6.18 8.05
N VAL A 158 7.75 5.12 7.92
CA VAL A 158 9.10 5.18 7.34
C VAL A 158 9.09 5.60 5.87
N ASP A 159 8.04 5.23 5.15
CA ASP A 159 7.86 5.45 3.71
C ASP A 159 7.75 6.95 3.35
N VAL A 160 7.41 7.81 4.30
CA VAL A 160 7.21 9.26 4.06
C VAL A 160 8.37 10.13 4.54
N LYS A 161 9.45 9.53 5.02
CA LYS A 161 10.64 10.27 5.41
C LYS A 161 11.19 11.06 4.20
N ASP A 162 11.58 12.30 4.41
CA ASP A 162 12.03 13.26 3.38
C ASP A 162 10.93 13.72 2.38
N ILE A 163 9.71 13.15 2.45
CA ILE A 163 8.52 13.71 1.80
C ILE A 163 7.82 14.68 2.76
N LEU A 164 7.58 14.22 4.00
CA LEU A 164 7.11 15.02 5.13
C LEU A 164 8.29 15.34 6.04
N THR A 165 8.25 16.50 6.70
CA THR A 165 9.18 16.82 7.78
C THR A 165 8.87 15.99 9.03
N ASP A 166 9.81 15.90 9.97
CA ASP A 166 9.59 15.17 11.23
C ASP A 166 8.39 15.77 12.01
N GLU A 167 8.20 17.09 11.97
CA GLU A 167 7.06 17.76 12.60
C GLU A 167 5.73 17.43 11.90
N GLU A 168 5.72 17.29 10.58
CA GLU A 168 4.54 16.88 9.80
C GLU A 168 4.19 15.41 10.07
N ILE A 169 5.19 14.54 10.18
CA ILE A 169 5.02 13.12 10.55
C ILE A 169 4.47 13.01 11.97
N ASP A 170 5.04 13.72 12.92
CA ASP A 170 4.58 13.75 14.32
C ASP A 170 3.15 14.30 14.42
N PHE A 171 2.83 15.35 13.68
CA PHE A 171 1.48 15.89 13.61
C PHE A 171 0.47 14.84 13.11
N ALA A 172 0.72 14.23 11.94
CA ALA A 172 -0.19 13.24 11.36
C ALA A 172 -0.33 12.00 12.25
N SER A 173 0.77 11.53 12.86
CA SER A 173 0.77 10.40 13.78
C SER A 173 -0.03 10.71 15.05
N ASN A 174 0.09 11.93 15.60
CA ASN A 174 -0.67 12.35 16.78
C ASN A 174 -2.17 12.45 16.48
N GLU A 175 -2.58 12.91 15.29
CA GLU A 175 -3.99 12.92 14.89
C GLU A 175 -4.53 11.48 14.77
N LEU A 176 -3.77 10.55 14.19
CA LEU A 176 -4.11 9.12 14.16
C LEU A 176 -4.33 8.54 15.57
N TYR A 177 -3.50 8.91 16.54
CA TYR A 177 -3.64 8.41 17.91
C TYR A 177 -4.89 8.95 18.60
N LYS A 178 -5.32 10.16 18.29
CA LYS A 178 -6.55 10.75 18.85
C LYS A 178 -7.81 9.99 18.42
N VAL A 179 -7.80 9.42 17.22
CA VAL A 179 -8.95 8.64 16.70
C VAL A 179 -8.86 7.13 17.02
N GLY A 180 -7.96 6.74 17.90
CA GLY A 180 -7.93 5.38 18.45
C GLY A 180 -7.08 4.38 17.65
N ALA A 181 -6.16 4.84 16.80
CA ALA A 181 -5.21 3.96 16.15
C ALA A 181 -4.38 3.17 17.17
N ASN A 182 -4.17 1.88 16.90
CA ASN A 182 -3.36 1.03 17.76
C ASN A 182 -1.87 1.24 17.49
N VAL A 183 -1.20 1.76 18.49
CA VAL A 183 0.25 1.95 18.46
C VAL A 183 0.92 0.82 19.21
N LYS A 184 1.97 0.25 18.64
CA LYS A 184 2.87 -0.67 19.36
C LYS A 184 3.34 -0.13 20.73
N ARG A 185 3.33 1.19 20.94
CA ARG A 185 3.63 1.82 22.25
C ARG A 185 2.75 1.33 23.41
N LYS A 186 1.52 0.88 23.15
CA LYS A 186 0.61 0.40 24.19
C LYS A 186 0.92 -1.04 24.62
N TYR A 187 1.63 -1.79 23.78
CA TYR A 187 1.92 -3.22 23.98
C TYR A 187 3.41 -3.59 23.86
N SER A 188 4.30 -2.62 23.58
CA SER A 188 5.74 -2.90 23.65
C SER A 188 6.19 -2.88 25.10
N SER A 189 6.70 -4.03 25.59
CA SER A 189 7.47 -4.05 26.81
C SER A 189 8.70 -3.11 26.68
N ALA A 190 9.18 -2.58 27.81
CA ALA A 190 10.32 -1.66 27.88
C ALA A 190 11.65 -2.22 27.29
N GLU A 191 11.65 -3.45 26.79
CA GLU A 191 12.79 -4.13 26.19
C GLU A 191 13.03 -3.79 24.72
N TYR A 192 12.04 -3.22 24.00
CA TYR A 192 12.20 -2.79 22.61
C TYR A 192 12.24 -1.27 22.54
N ASN A 193 13.45 -0.75 22.66
CA ASN A 193 13.78 0.66 22.45
C ASN A 193 13.74 1.02 20.94
N ASN A 194 12.66 0.69 20.24
CA ASN A 194 12.43 1.17 18.90
C ASN A 194 11.90 2.59 18.99
N LEU A 195 12.81 3.55 18.85
CA LEU A 195 12.54 4.99 18.82
C LEU A 195 11.74 5.39 17.56
N ASP A 196 11.77 4.56 16.52
CA ASP A 196 11.10 4.83 15.25
C ASP A 196 9.84 3.96 15.11
N ILE A 197 8.70 4.62 14.95
CA ILE A 197 7.43 3.96 14.63
C ILE A 197 7.48 3.57 13.15
N TYR A 198 7.51 2.26 12.89
CA TYR A 198 7.54 1.74 11.53
C TYR A 198 6.17 1.83 10.85
N GLN A 199 5.10 1.42 11.54
CA GLN A 199 3.72 1.42 11.04
C GLN A 199 2.73 1.70 12.17
N ILE A 200 1.59 2.32 11.83
CA ILE A 200 0.46 2.56 12.73
C ILE A 200 -0.73 1.73 12.26
N ASN A 201 -1.25 0.86 13.13
CA ASN A 201 -2.38 0.00 12.80
C ASN A 201 -3.70 0.73 13.02
N SER A 202 -4.49 0.85 11.98
CA SER A 202 -5.85 1.40 11.95
C SER A 202 -6.50 1.05 10.63
N THR A 203 -7.83 0.94 10.56
CA THR A 203 -8.52 1.07 9.28
C THR A 203 -8.39 2.52 8.80
N TYR A 204 -8.35 2.72 7.49
CA TYR A 204 -8.21 4.06 6.94
C TYR A 204 -9.47 4.92 7.16
N TYR A 205 -10.63 4.28 7.22
CA TYR A 205 -11.89 4.93 7.56
C TYR A 205 -11.88 5.48 8.99
N SER A 206 -11.47 4.67 9.98
CA SER A 206 -11.34 5.12 11.36
C SER A 206 -10.19 6.11 11.56
N ALA A 207 -9.11 6.01 10.78
CA ALA A 207 -8.06 7.01 10.76
C ALA A 207 -8.60 8.40 10.41
N LEU A 208 -9.65 8.49 9.59
CA LEU A 208 -10.32 9.75 9.23
C LEU A 208 -11.51 10.09 10.14
N GLY A 209 -11.64 9.41 11.31
CA GLY A 209 -12.66 9.70 12.31
C GLY A 209 -14.05 9.14 11.96
N ASP A 210 -14.12 8.08 11.17
CA ASP A 210 -15.36 7.48 10.67
C ASP A 210 -16.22 8.47 9.86
N ASP A 211 -15.57 9.40 9.17
CA ASP A 211 -16.21 10.48 8.40
C ASP A 211 -16.28 10.11 6.92
N ASP A 212 -17.51 9.90 6.43
CA ASP A 212 -17.78 9.50 5.05
C ASP A 212 -17.20 10.47 4.01
N GLN A 213 -17.26 11.77 4.28
CA GLN A 213 -16.82 12.80 3.34
C GLN A 213 -15.30 12.83 3.22
N LYS A 214 -14.59 12.82 4.35
CA LYS A 214 -13.12 12.71 4.34
C LYS A 214 -12.65 11.42 3.70
N TYR A 215 -13.35 10.32 4.01
CA TYR A 215 -13.00 9.02 3.45
C TYR A 215 -13.19 8.96 1.94
N PHE A 216 -14.30 9.49 1.44
CA PHE A 216 -14.53 9.59 -0.01
C PHE A 216 -13.46 10.43 -0.69
N LEU A 217 -13.08 11.58 -0.12
CA LEU A 217 -12.01 12.42 -0.65
C LEU A 217 -10.66 11.70 -0.69
N ALA A 218 -10.33 10.93 0.35
CA ALA A 218 -9.12 10.13 0.36
C ALA A 218 -9.11 9.09 -0.78
N ARG A 219 -10.22 8.39 -0.99
CA ARG A 219 -10.37 7.43 -2.09
C ARG A 219 -10.36 8.08 -3.46
N LEU A 220 -10.95 9.27 -3.59
CA LEU A 220 -10.88 10.07 -4.81
C LEU A 220 -9.43 10.44 -5.15
N ILE A 221 -8.64 10.88 -4.14
CA ILE A 221 -7.21 11.14 -4.30
C ILE A 221 -6.48 9.87 -4.75
N GLN A 222 -6.73 8.73 -4.11
CA GLN A 222 -6.12 7.45 -4.49
C GLN A 222 -6.43 7.05 -5.93
N VAL A 223 -7.68 7.19 -6.36
CA VAL A 223 -8.13 6.85 -7.71
C VAL A 223 -7.46 7.72 -8.77
N PHE A 224 -7.25 9.01 -8.46
CA PHE A 224 -6.59 9.96 -9.36
C PHE A 224 -5.07 9.95 -9.25
N ALA A 225 -4.48 9.32 -8.24
CA ALA A 225 -3.02 9.17 -8.13
C ALA A 225 -2.44 8.37 -9.31
N PRO A 226 -1.14 8.52 -9.63
CA PRO A 226 -0.49 7.70 -10.65
C PRO A 226 -0.59 6.21 -10.32
N GLY A 227 -0.87 5.37 -11.30
CA GLY A 227 -0.89 3.91 -11.13
C GLY A 227 -2.27 3.29 -10.98
N ILE A 228 -2.31 2.13 -10.35
CA ILE A 228 -3.49 1.28 -10.18
C ILE A 228 -3.90 1.30 -8.70
N PRO A 229 -5.11 1.75 -8.34
CA PRO A 229 -5.56 1.70 -6.96
C PRO A 229 -5.85 0.27 -6.52
N GLN A 230 -5.13 -0.19 -5.49
CA GLN A 230 -5.44 -1.42 -4.76
C GLN A 230 -6.23 -1.05 -3.51
N VAL A 231 -7.44 -1.59 -3.38
CA VAL A 231 -8.32 -1.33 -2.25
C VAL A 231 -8.47 -2.58 -1.41
N TYR A 232 -8.07 -2.48 -0.14
CA TYR A 232 -8.19 -3.57 0.82
C TYR A 232 -9.67 -3.81 1.16
N TYR A 233 -10.07 -5.07 1.42
CA TYR A 233 -11.49 -5.41 1.59
C TYR A 233 -12.17 -4.65 2.73
N VAL A 234 -11.48 -4.42 3.86
CA VAL A 234 -12.04 -3.62 4.96
C VAL A 234 -12.27 -2.17 4.50
N GLY A 235 -11.30 -1.60 3.78
CA GLY A 235 -11.44 -0.26 3.23
C GLY A 235 -12.48 -0.15 2.13
N PHE A 236 -12.65 -1.19 1.32
CA PHE A 236 -13.71 -1.24 0.31
C PHE A 236 -15.11 -1.08 0.92
N LEU A 237 -15.32 -1.64 2.11
CA LEU A 237 -16.56 -1.55 2.87
C LEU A 237 -16.60 -0.35 3.84
N ALA A 238 -15.63 0.59 3.78
CA ALA A 238 -15.48 1.66 4.75
C ALA A 238 -15.60 1.14 6.20
N GLY A 239 -14.83 0.06 6.48
CA GLY A 239 -14.88 -0.65 7.75
C GLY A 239 -14.16 0.10 8.85
N LYS A 240 -14.71 0.00 10.07
CA LYS A 240 -14.15 0.61 11.28
C LYS A 240 -13.10 -0.28 11.93
N ASN A 241 -12.33 0.32 12.85
CA ASN A 241 -11.43 -0.41 13.71
C ASN A 241 -12.17 -1.49 14.51
N ASP A 242 -11.70 -2.73 14.43
CA ASP A 242 -12.24 -3.86 15.20
C ASP A 242 -11.54 -3.97 16.56
N LEU A 243 -12.04 -3.23 17.53
CA LEU A 243 -11.50 -3.21 18.89
C LEU A 243 -11.77 -4.52 19.65
N GLU A 244 -12.84 -5.23 19.32
CA GLU A 244 -13.18 -6.51 19.93
C GLU A 244 -12.21 -7.61 19.50
N LEU A 245 -11.94 -7.70 18.19
CA LEU A 245 -10.95 -8.62 17.64
C LEU A 245 -9.53 -8.31 18.16
N LEU A 246 -9.17 -7.02 18.23
CA LEU A 246 -7.91 -6.58 18.82
C LEU A 246 -7.76 -7.03 20.27
N GLU A 247 -8.77 -6.77 21.12
CA GLU A 247 -8.71 -7.08 22.54
C GLU A 247 -8.76 -8.59 22.81
N SER A 248 -9.47 -9.35 22.01
CA SER A 248 -9.55 -10.81 22.15
C SER A 248 -8.28 -11.54 21.74
N THR A 249 -7.58 -11.05 20.72
CA THR A 249 -6.39 -11.70 20.16
C THR A 249 -5.08 -11.14 20.69
N LYS A 250 -5.08 -9.89 21.19
CA LYS A 250 -3.88 -9.11 21.56
C LYS A 250 -2.89 -8.91 20.40
N GLU A 251 -3.32 -9.17 19.17
CA GLU A 251 -2.54 -8.97 17.95
C GLU A 251 -2.85 -7.60 17.34
N GLY A 252 -1.86 -6.70 17.33
CA GLY A 252 -2.04 -5.29 16.95
C GLY A 252 -2.66 -5.07 15.57
N ARG A 253 -2.31 -5.91 14.60
CA ARG A 253 -2.84 -5.80 13.22
C ARG A 253 -4.31 -6.21 13.11
N ASN A 254 -4.87 -6.92 14.08
CA ASN A 254 -6.26 -7.36 14.03
C ASN A 254 -7.26 -6.22 14.16
N ILE A 255 -6.83 -5.02 14.58
CA ILE A 255 -7.66 -3.82 14.58
C ILE A 255 -8.21 -3.46 13.18
N ASN A 256 -7.47 -3.79 12.12
CA ASN A 256 -7.85 -3.52 10.72
C ASN A 256 -8.10 -4.78 9.88
N ARG A 257 -8.39 -5.93 10.55
CA ARG A 257 -8.59 -7.23 9.91
C ARG A 257 -9.94 -7.84 10.28
N HIS A 258 -11.01 -7.04 10.30
CA HIS A 258 -12.34 -7.54 10.61
C HIS A 258 -12.75 -8.67 9.66
N TYR A 259 -13.36 -9.73 10.20
CA TYR A 259 -13.87 -10.86 9.45
C TYR A 259 -15.36 -10.68 9.19
N TYR A 260 -15.72 -10.32 7.96
CA TYR A 260 -17.10 -10.11 7.56
C TYR A 260 -17.81 -11.44 7.26
N SER A 261 -19.00 -11.63 7.82
CA SER A 261 -19.95 -12.63 7.33
C SER A 261 -20.61 -12.17 6.01
N SER A 262 -21.21 -13.09 5.28
CA SER A 262 -21.96 -12.76 4.06
C SER A 262 -23.13 -11.81 4.34
N GLU A 263 -23.77 -11.94 5.48
CA GLU A 263 -24.86 -11.10 5.95
C GLU A 263 -24.40 -9.67 6.25
N GLU A 264 -23.23 -9.51 6.89
CA GLU A 264 -22.62 -8.20 7.12
C GLU A 264 -22.25 -7.53 5.81
N ILE A 265 -21.59 -8.26 4.88
CA ILE A 265 -21.26 -7.71 3.56
C ILE A 265 -22.52 -7.20 2.86
N ALA A 266 -23.61 -7.97 2.90
CA ALA A 266 -24.89 -7.58 2.29
C ALA A 266 -25.48 -6.29 2.89
N GLN A 267 -25.21 -6.02 4.18
CA GLN A 267 -25.62 -4.78 4.84
C GLN A 267 -24.67 -3.61 4.51
N GLU A 268 -23.36 -3.85 4.57
CA GLU A 268 -22.35 -2.82 4.34
C GLU A 268 -22.39 -2.26 2.93
N VAL A 269 -22.68 -3.08 1.91
CA VAL A 269 -22.80 -2.61 0.50
C VAL A 269 -24.01 -1.70 0.27
N GLU A 270 -24.98 -1.67 1.18
CA GLU A 270 -26.12 -0.77 1.11
C GLU A 270 -25.85 0.63 1.68
N ARG A 271 -24.73 0.82 2.39
CA ARG A 271 -24.35 2.13 2.94
C ARG A 271 -24.05 3.12 1.83
N PRO A 272 -24.51 4.38 1.95
CA PRO A 272 -24.29 5.40 0.91
C PRO A 272 -22.81 5.59 0.54
N ILE A 273 -21.93 5.59 1.54
CA ILE A 273 -20.48 5.71 1.29
C ILE A 273 -19.95 4.56 0.45
N VAL A 274 -20.37 3.32 0.72
CA VAL A 274 -19.88 2.13 -0.02
C VAL A 274 -20.42 2.18 -1.46
N LYS A 275 -21.67 2.59 -1.68
CA LYS A 275 -22.24 2.78 -3.02
C LYS A 275 -21.46 3.86 -3.80
N ALA A 276 -21.15 4.99 -3.17
CA ALA A 276 -20.35 6.05 -3.78
C ALA A 276 -18.94 5.56 -4.16
N LEU A 277 -18.31 4.74 -3.31
CA LEU A 277 -17.02 4.12 -3.62
C LEU A 277 -17.10 3.15 -4.80
N LEU A 278 -18.14 2.31 -4.85
CA LEU A 278 -18.38 1.41 -5.99
C LEU A 278 -18.56 2.18 -7.29
N SER A 279 -19.31 3.30 -7.24
CA SER A 279 -19.50 4.20 -8.39
C SER A 279 -18.15 4.81 -8.82
N LEU A 280 -17.34 5.29 -7.89
CA LEU A 280 -16.00 5.83 -8.15
C LEU A 280 -15.05 4.80 -8.78
N PHE A 281 -15.00 3.58 -8.25
CA PHE A 281 -14.14 2.52 -8.79
C PHE A 281 -14.61 2.03 -10.15
N THR A 282 -15.93 1.97 -10.37
CA THR A 282 -16.51 1.65 -11.68
C THR A 282 -16.13 2.70 -12.71
N TYR A 283 -16.26 3.98 -12.38
CA TYR A 283 -15.83 5.10 -13.22
C TYR A 283 -14.35 4.97 -13.59
N ARG A 284 -13.48 4.79 -12.60
CA ARG A 284 -12.04 4.64 -12.83
C ARG A 284 -11.73 3.49 -13.79
N ASN A 285 -12.42 2.34 -13.66
CA ASN A 285 -12.17 1.17 -14.49
C ASN A 285 -12.74 1.29 -15.92
N GLN A 286 -13.64 2.22 -16.15
CA GLN A 286 -14.26 2.44 -17.47
C GLN A 286 -13.64 3.61 -18.25
N SER A 287 -13.04 4.59 -17.56
CA SER A 287 -12.48 5.77 -18.21
C SER A 287 -11.05 5.55 -18.68
N PRO A 288 -10.77 5.71 -20.00
CA PRO A 288 -9.40 5.65 -20.53
C PRO A 288 -8.47 6.74 -20.00
N ALA A 289 -8.98 7.78 -19.34
CA ALA A 289 -8.14 8.80 -18.70
C ALA A 289 -7.16 8.21 -17.67
N PHE A 290 -7.44 7.00 -17.17
CA PHE A 290 -6.61 6.31 -16.17
C PHE A 290 -5.67 5.24 -16.75
N ASP A 291 -5.54 5.16 -18.08
CA ASP A 291 -4.60 4.26 -18.72
C ASP A 291 -3.16 4.57 -18.25
N LEU A 292 -2.35 3.51 -18.07
CA LEU A 292 -0.99 3.64 -17.52
C LEU A 292 0.00 4.29 -18.49
N ASP A 293 -0.27 4.26 -19.79
CA ASP A 293 0.50 4.93 -20.84
C ASP A 293 0.10 6.41 -21.01
N GLY A 294 -0.93 6.85 -20.28
CA GLY A 294 -1.36 8.24 -20.20
C GLY A 294 -0.50 9.08 -19.25
N GLY A 295 -1.09 10.11 -18.69
CA GLY A 295 -0.35 11.02 -17.82
C GLY A 295 -1.17 11.65 -16.70
N ILE A 296 -0.47 12.46 -15.91
CA ILE A 296 -1.03 13.22 -14.80
C ILE A 296 -0.49 14.64 -14.79
N GLU A 297 -1.36 15.60 -14.51
CA GLU A 297 -1.00 16.97 -14.15
C GLU A 297 -1.60 17.29 -12.78
N VAL A 298 -0.83 17.99 -11.93
CA VAL A 298 -1.27 18.34 -10.57
C VAL A 298 -1.02 19.81 -10.34
N ALA A 299 -2.06 20.52 -9.88
CA ALA A 299 -1.99 21.93 -9.52
C ALA A 299 -2.53 22.19 -8.11
N THR A 300 -2.01 23.21 -7.47
CA THR A 300 -2.48 23.71 -6.16
C THR A 300 -2.82 25.20 -6.32
N PRO A 301 -4.06 25.51 -6.73
CA PRO A 301 -4.49 26.91 -6.94
C PRO A 301 -4.33 27.77 -5.69
N ASP A 302 -4.51 27.17 -4.53
CA ASP A 302 -4.28 27.76 -3.22
C ASP A 302 -3.80 26.69 -2.21
N GLU A 303 -3.64 27.05 -0.95
CA GLU A 303 -3.12 26.17 0.10
C GLU A 303 -4.01 24.93 0.37
N ASN A 304 -5.32 25.08 0.19
CA ASN A 304 -6.32 24.06 0.52
C ASN A 304 -6.88 23.33 -0.70
N SER A 305 -6.63 23.83 -1.91
CA SER A 305 -7.19 23.31 -3.16
C SER A 305 -6.19 22.50 -3.96
N LEU A 306 -6.61 21.32 -4.40
CA LEU A 306 -5.85 20.40 -5.22
C LEU A 306 -6.63 20.10 -6.50
N VAL A 307 -5.97 20.22 -7.64
CA VAL A 307 -6.49 19.80 -8.93
C VAL A 307 -5.61 18.69 -9.47
N ILE A 308 -6.21 17.55 -9.77
CA ILE A 308 -5.54 16.39 -10.35
C ILE A 308 -6.19 16.11 -11.69
N THR A 309 -5.42 16.18 -12.77
CA THR A 309 -5.89 15.90 -14.13
C THR A 309 -5.22 14.63 -14.63
N ARG A 310 -6.02 13.63 -14.99
CA ARG A 310 -5.58 12.40 -15.65
C ARG A 310 -5.97 12.47 -17.13
N PHE A 311 -5.15 11.87 -17.98
CA PHE A 311 -5.42 11.82 -19.41
C PHE A 311 -4.76 10.58 -20.03
N ASN A 312 -5.42 10.00 -21.05
CA ASN A 312 -4.83 8.93 -21.85
C ASN A 312 -3.73 9.44 -22.79
N ALA A 313 -3.00 8.57 -23.44
CA ALA A 313 -1.78 8.88 -24.19
C ALA A 313 -1.96 9.98 -25.24
N ASP A 314 -3.07 10.01 -25.98
CA ASP A 314 -3.39 11.01 -27.01
C ASP A 314 -4.18 12.23 -26.49
N LYS A 315 -4.47 12.28 -25.20
CA LYS A 315 -5.29 13.31 -24.53
C LYS A 315 -6.72 13.44 -25.10
N SER A 316 -7.25 12.40 -25.73
CA SER A 316 -8.64 12.39 -26.22
C SER A 316 -9.66 12.24 -25.09
N VAL A 317 -9.25 11.64 -23.96
CA VAL A 317 -10.04 11.55 -22.74
C VAL A 317 -9.24 12.19 -21.60
N VAL A 318 -9.86 13.19 -20.98
CA VAL A 318 -9.29 13.95 -19.86
C VAL A 318 -10.25 13.93 -18.70
N SER A 319 -9.81 13.47 -17.54
CA SER A 319 -10.56 13.50 -16.28
C SER A 319 -9.88 14.41 -15.29
N GLU A 320 -10.62 15.35 -14.71
CA GLU A 320 -10.13 16.34 -13.77
C GLU A 320 -10.90 16.26 -12.45
N ALA A 321 -10.18 16.07 -11.34
CA ALA A 321 -10.73 16.20 -9.99
C ALA A 321 -10.23 17.49 -9.35
N THR A 322 -11.14 18.36 -8.97
CA THR A 322 -10.89 19.54 -8.13
C THR A 322 -11.36 19.23 -6.72
N ILE A 323 -10.47 19.35 -5.74
CA ILE A 323 -10.71 18.97 -4.34
C ILE A 323 -10.35 20.16 -3.45
N ASN A 324 -11.22 20.53 -2.52
CA ASN A 324 -10.90 21.48 -1.45
C ASN A 324 -10.89 20.74 -0.11
N LEU A 325 -9.71 20.68 0.52
CA LEU A 325 -9.49 19.93 1.77
C LEU A 325 -10.02 20.64 3.02
N LYS A 326 -10.22 21.95 2.95
CA LYS A 326 -10.77 22.74 4.07
C LYS A 326 -12.29 22.62 4.16
N ASP A 327 -12.95 22.77 3.01
CA ASP A 327 -14.39 22.71 2.91
C ASP A 327 -14.92 21.29 2.67
N LEU A 328 -14.02 20.32 2.47
CA LEU A 328 -14.27 18.91 2.18
C LEU A 328 -15.21 18.75 0.93
N THR A 329 -14.99 19.56 -0.10
CA THR A 329 -15.77 19.53 -1.33
C THR A 329 -14.94 19.00 -2.49
N TYR A 330 -15.62 18.47 -3.51
CA TYR A 330 -14.99 18.03 -4.74
C TYR A 330 -15.89 18.26 -5.96
N SER A 331 -15.26 18.24 -7.13
CA SER A 331 -15.92 18.16 -8.44
C SER A 331 -15.05 17.29 -9.35
N VAL A 332 -15.68 16.42 -10.13
CA VAL A 332 -15.01 15.62 -11.15
C VAL A 332 -15.63 15.91 -12.50
N LEU A 333 -14.77 16.22 -13.48
CA LEU A 333 -15.17 16.46 -14.86
C LEU A 333 -14.46 15.46 -15.77
N GLU A 334 -15.18 14.82 -16.71
CA GLU A 334 -14.58 14.08 -17.81
C GLU A 334 -14.92 14.80 -19.12
N ASN A 335 -13.91 15.21 -19.87
CA ASN A 335 -14.05 16.03 -21.08
C ASN A 335 -14.98 17.24 -20.86
N GLY A 336 -14.93 17.85 -19.67
CA GLY A 336 -15.75 19.00 -19.29
C GLY A 336 -17.17 18.66 -18.85
N GLN A 337 -17.55 17.40 -18.81
CA GLN A 337 -18.86 16.95 -18.30
C GLN A 337 -18.77 16.47 -16.87
N GLN A 338 -19.72 16.87 -16.03
CA GLN A 338 -19.77 16.49 -14.61
C GLN A 338 -19.96 14.98 -14.45
N VAL A 339 -19.16 14.39 -13.57
CA VAL A 339 -19.30 13.00 -13.14
C VAL A 339 -19.78 13.00 -11.69
N GLU A 340 -20.85 12.26 -11.42
CA GLU A 340 -21.45 12.13 -10.09
C GLU A 340 -21.25 10.72 -9.54
N PHE A 341 -21.05 10.60 -8.23
CA PHE A 341 -20.88 9.33 -7.53
C PHE A 341 -21.98 9.15 -6.49
N SER A 342 -22.83 8.13 -6.65
CA SER A 342 -23.98 7.86 -5.78
C SER A 342 -24.14 6.36 -5.51
#